data_1003c09357c6a65dc7a4c5ccf7c0922d
#
_entry.id   1003c09357c6a65dc7a4c5ccf7c0922d
#
_cell.length_a   1.000
_cell.length_b   1.000
_cell.length_c   1.000
_cell.angle_alpha   90.00
_cell.angle_beta   90.00
_cell.angle_gamma   90.00
#
_symmetry.space_group_name_H-M   'P 1'
#
loop_
_entity.id
_entity.type
_entity.pdbx_description
1 polymer ?
#
loop_
_entity_poly.entity_id
_entity_poly.type
_entity_poly.pdbx_seq_one_letter_code
_entity_poly.pdbx_strand_id
1 'polypeptide(L)'
;MPELKLSGPRYKYPVSTEELDRRLTAVQAELKTAGLDCCIAQTQSTIFDSVVRYMTDQVCHAYATTMLIPAEGKMTMINHGVDNLNAAVPPALRNVEKLIVRPYCQPFGCTDGLTAENLVEELNARGFKRIGVAFKQLMSADTLDRVREGVPGCEIVDFSKQFSYIKAVKSAEEWELTDRCILAHKQLMDMVPAMIRPGRMEYEILADIEHASRYIACDWIGNIAVGSAPNGAGIDFFQNYKANRRIEMGDCVTVMIEVSGPGGIYGELARSFCLGEPDPKFAKLYKEAREVQHLVADACKPGVTRRELNELYNKYAAEHGIVPNGRFVGHSQGYDMMEAPVISPFEDMEMREDMLLAIHPELVRDGHFAICCDNFRVTKDGAKLLSMTPQEITVLKF
;
A
#
# COMPACT_ATOMS: atom_id res chain seq x y z
N MET A 1 -23.52 -4.49 0.26
CA MET A 1 -22.19 -4.92 -0.17
C MET A 1 -22.32 -6.29 -0.83
N PRO A 2 -21.62 -6.59 -1.94
CA PRO A 2 -21.64 -7.93 -2.52
C PRO A 2 -21.05 -8.93 -1.53
N GLU A 3 -21.69 -10.08 -1.42
CA GLU A 3 -21.23 -11.18 -0.56
C GLU A 3 -19.96 -11.80 -1.16
N LEU A 4 -18.86 -11.79 -0.40
CA LEU A 4 -17.64 -12.50 -0.78
C LEU A 4 -17.80 -13.98 -0.44
N LYS A 5 -17.54 -14.84 -1.42
CA LYS A 5 -17.56 -16.30 -1.22
C LYS A 5 -16.13 -16.77 -0.92
N LEU A 6 -15.99 -17.58 0.12
CA LEU A 6 -14.70 -18.20 0.50
C LEU A 6 -14.24 -19.30 -0.46
N SER A 7 -15.10 -19.78 -1.34
CA SER A 7 -14.78 -20.80 -2.34
C SER A 7 -15.49 -20.50 -3.65
N GLY A 8 -14.88 -20.90 -4.76
CA GLY A 8 -15.40 -20.69 -6.09
C GLY A 8 -14.37 -20.08 -7.03
N PRO A 9 -14.76 -19.71 -8.25
CA PRO A 9 -13.84 -19.08 -9.18
C PRO A 9 -13.37 -17.72 -8.65
N ARG A 10 -12.09 -17.40 -8.83
CA ARG A 10 -11.58 -16.04 -8.56
C ARG A 10 -12.24 -15.06 -9.51
N TYR A 11 -12.92 -14.08 -8.94
CA TYR A 11 -13.49 -12.99 -9.72
C TYR A 11 -12.41 -11.95 -9.98
N LYS A 12 -12.35 -11.47 -11.23
CA LYS A 12 -11.64 -10.25 -11.56
C LYS A 12 -12.58 -9.07 -11.34
N TYR A 13 -12.04 -8.00 -10.81
CA TYR A 13 -12.74 -6.72 -10.67
C TYR A 13 -11.95 -5.69 -11.47
N PRO A 14 -12.13 -5.68 -12.81
CA PRO A 14 -11.38 -4.77 -13.66
C PRO A 14 -11.85 -3.34 -13.42
N VAL A 15 -10.88 -2.43 -13.48
CA VAL A 15 -11.16 -0.99 -13.45
C VAL A 15 -11.87 -0.59 -14.74
N SER A 16 -12.88 0.27 -14.65
CA SER A 16 -13.60 0.76 -15.81
C SER A 16 -12.73 1.60 -16.75
N THR A 17 -13.13 1.73 -17.99
CA THR A 17 -12.45 2.62 -18.95
C THR A 17 -12.58 4.07 -18.50
N GLU A 18 -13.75 4.45 -18.03
CA GLU A 18 -14.07 5.78 -17.52
C GLU A 18 -13.15 6.20 -16.35
N GLU A 19 -12.89 5.28 -15.45
CA GLU A 19 -11.96 5.54 -14.33
C GLU A 19 -10.51 5.67 -14.82
N LEU A 20 -10.06 4.84 -15.75
CA LEU A 20 -8.73 4.98 -16.34
C LEU A 20 -8.57 6.27 -17.15
N ASP A 21 -9.62 6.73 -17.82
CA ASP A 21 -9.65 8.04 -18.51
C ASP A 21 -9.57 9.19 -17.52
N ARG A 22 -10.29 9.10 -16.40
CA ARG A 22 -10.21 10.07 -15.31
C ARG A 22 -8.79 10.17 -14.75
N ARG A 23 -8.14 9.01 -14.49
CA ARG A 23 -6.75 8.97 -13.97
C ARG A 23 -5.76 9.60 -14.94
N LEU A 24 -5.84 9.24 -16.23
CA LEU A 24 -4.98 9.84 -17.25
C LEU A 24 -5.21 11.35 -17.34
N THR A 25 -6.46 11.79 -17.38
CA THR A 25 -6.83 13.22 -17.41
C THR A 25 -6.26 13.97 -16.21
N ALA A 26 -6.35 13.40 -15.00
CA ALA A 26 -5.81 14.03 -13.79
C ALA A 26 -4.28 14.18 -13.86
N VAL A 27 -3.55 13.15 -14.30
CA VAL A 27 -2.10 13.23 -14.47
C VAL A 27 -1.73 14.27 -15.52
N GLN A 28 -2.42 14.31 -16.66
CA GLN A 28 -2.18 15.26 -17.74
C GLN A 28 -2.45 16.71 -17.32
N ALA A 29 -3.48 16.94 -16.51
CA ALA A 29 -3.77 18.28 -15.96
C ALA A 29 -2.62 18.76 -15.06
N GLU A 30 -2.11 17.92 -14.18
CA GLU A 30 -0.98 18.27 -13.32
C GLU A 30 0.33 18.46 -14.11
N LEU A 31 0.57 17.67 -15.17
CA LEU A 31 1.70 17.88 -16.07
C LEU A 31 1.65 19.25 -16.74
N LYS A 32 0.48 19.63 -17.26
CA LYS A 32 0.26 20.96 -17.86
C LYS A 32 0.48 22.09 -16.86
N THR A 33 -0.04 21.94 -15.65
CA THR A 33 0.14 22.90 -14.56
C THR A 33 1.60 23.10 -14.20
N ALA A 34 2.37 22.00 -14.18
CA ALA A 34 3.81 22.01 -13.95
C ALA A 34 4.63 22.44 -15.18
N GLY A 35 4.00 22.61 -16.33
CA GLY A 35 4.65 22.93 -17.61
C GLY A 35 5.58 21.80 -18.09
N LEU A 36 5.22 20.54 -17.83
CA LEU A 36 5.95 19.35 -18.23
C LEU A 36 5.38 18.78 -19.52
N ASP A 37 6.25 18.28 -20.40
CA ASP A 37 5.85 17.68 -21.67
C ASP A 37 5.28 16.26 -21.46
N CYS A 38 5.83 15.55 -20.48
CA CYS A 38 5.45 14.17 -20.15
C CYS A 38 5.89 13.78 -18.75
N CYS A 39 5.46 12.59 -18.33
CA CYS A 39 5.95 11.90 -17.14
C CYS A 39 6.44 10.49 -17.49
N ILE A 40 7.61 10.11 -16.98
CA ILE A 40 8.06 8.72 -16.97
C ILE A 40 7.66 8.10 -15.65
N ALA A 41 7.04 6.92 -15.71
CA ALA A 41 6.66 6.14 -14.55
C ALA A 41 7.07 4.68 -14.76
N GLN A 42 7.61 4.03 -13.74
CA GLN A 42 8.09 2.65 -13.82
C GLN A 42 7.59 1.85 -12.62
N THR A 43 7.15 0.63 -12.85
CA THR A 43 6.84 -0.36 -11.82
C THR A 43 7.85 -1.49 -11.89
N GLN A 44 8.45 -1.82 -10.74
CA GLN A 44 9.33 -2.99 -10.58
C GLN A 44 8.77 -4.03 -9.63
N SER A 45 7.87 -3.62 -8.75
CA SER A 45 7.21 -4.45 -7.73
C SER A 45 5.73 -4.10 -7.65
N THR A 46 4.91 -5.01 -7.14
CA THR A 46 3.48 -4.79 -6.92
C THR A 46 3.15 -4.30 -5.49
N ILE A 47 4.16 -4.13 -4.63
CA ILE A 47 3.96 -3.79 -3.21
C ILE A 47 4.10 -2.29 -2.96
N PHE A 48 5.06 -1.61 -3.61
CA PHE A 48 5.43 -0.22 -3.34
C PHE A 48 5.53 0.68 -4.58
N ASP A 49 5.23 0.19 -5.78
CA ASP A 49 5.40 0.93 -7.02
C ASP A 49 4.35 0.57 -8.07
N SER A 50 3.10 0.49 -7.67
CA SER A 50 1.97 0.08 -8.52
C SER A 50 1.50 1.15 -9.53
N VAL A 51 2.36 2.11 -9.89
CA VAL A 51 2.00 3.19 -10.79
C VAL A 51 1.46 2.72 -12.15
N VAL A 52 2.04 1.65 -12.71
CA VAL A 52 1.57 1.06 -13.96
C VAL A 52 0.18 0.44 -13.77
N ARG A 53 -0.05 -0.27 -12.68
CA ARG A 53 -1.37 -0.81 -12.35
C ARG A 53 -2.40 0.30 -12.20
N TYR A 54 -2.07 1.36 -11.48
CA TYR A 54 -2.96 2.52 -11.32
C TYR A 54 -3.40 3.11 -12.65
N MET A 55 -2.48 3.22 -13.61
CA MET A 55 -2.75 3.82 -14.92
C MET A 55 -3.38 2.89 -15.94
N THR A 56 -3.21 1.56 -15.80
CA THR A 56 -3.56 0.60 -16.87
C THR A 56 -4.37 -0.60 -16.40
N ASP A 57 -4.55 -0.79 -15.08
CA ASP A 57 -5.13 -2.00 -14.48
C ASP A 57 -4.31 -3.29 -14.76
N GLN A 58 -3.07 -3.15 -15.23
CA GLN A 58 -2.18 -4.29 -15.48
C GLN A 58 -1.29 -4.57 -14.28
N VAL A 59 -1.29 -5.80 -13.82
CA VAL A 59 -0.43 -6.24 -12.72
C VAL A 59 0.93 -6.66 -13.27
N CYS A 60 1.99 -6.03 -12.78
CA CYS A 60 3.37 -6.34 -13.14
C CYS A 60 4.00 -7.21 -12.04
N HIS A 61 4.31 -8.46 -12.35
CA HIS A 61 4.77 -9.43 -11.33
C HIS A 61 6.26 -9.74 -11.37
N ALA A 62 6.86 -9.72 -12.56
CA ALA A 62 8.19 -10.29 -12.72
C ALA A 62 9.19 -9.35 -13.37
N TYR A 63 8.72 -8.41 -14.17
CA TYR A 63 9.56 -7.55 -14.99
C TYR A 63 9.18 -6.09 -14.79
N ALA A 64 10.19 -5.22 -14.80
CA ALA A 64 9.96 -3.79 -14.83
C ALA A 64 9.09 -3.42 -16.03
N THR A 65 8.12 -2.57 -15.82
CA THR A 65 7.28 -1.98 -16.87
C THR A 65 7.36 -0.48 -16.76
N THR A 66 7.64 0.18 -17.88
CA THR A 66 7.82 1.63 -17.94
C THR A 66 6.75 2.25 -18.81
N MET A 67 6.22 3.38 -18.37
CA MET A 67 5.28 4.18 -19.14
C MET A 67 5.84 5.56 -19.40
N LEU A 68 5.60 6.05 -20.60
CA LEU A 68 5.71 7.44 -20.98
C LEU A 68 4.29 8.01 -21.07
N ILE A 69 3.94 8.90 -20.16
CA ILE A 69 2.64 9.54 -20.06
C ILE A 69 2.79 10.97 -20.59
N PRO A 70 2.34 11.27 -21.81
CA PRO A 70 2.43 12.62 -22.38
C PRO A 70 1.40 13.56 -21.73
N ALA A 71 1.70 14.88 -21.72
CA ALA A 71 0.74 15.90 -21.28
C ALA A 71 -0.53 15.94 -22.15
N GLU A 72 -0.47 15.38 -23.37
CA GLU A 72 -1.61 15.23 -24.28
C GLU A 72 -1.50 13.93 -25.08
N GLY A 73 -2.65 13.27 -25.31
CA GLY A 73 -2.72 12.02 -26.07
C GLY A 73 -2.62 10.78 -25.18
N LYS A 74 -2.35 9.63 -25.79
CA LYS A 74 -2.25 8.33 -25.12
C LYS A 74 -0.81 7.99 -24.75
N MET A 75 -0.67 7.01 -23.86
CA MET A 75 0.60 6.58 -23.29
C MET A 75 1.38 5.66 -24.24
N THR A 76 2.71 5.65 -24.12
CA THR A 76 3.57 4.58 -24.61
C THR A 76 3.94 3.68 -23.44
N MET A 77 3.91 2.35 -23.64
CA MET A 77 4.30 1.36 -22.66
C MET A 77 5.50 0.57 -23.17
N ILE A 78 6.52 0.45 -22.32
CA ILE A 78 7.70 -0.38 -22.56
C ILE A 78 7.63 -1.53 -21.56
N ASN A 79 7.44 -2.74 -22.08
CA ASN A 79 7.35 -3.98 -21.30
C ASN A 79 8.48 -4.94 -21.68
N HIS A 80 8.62 -6.04 -20.99
CA HIS A 80 9.65 -7.04 -21.22
C HIS A 80 9.06 -8.40 -21.55
N GLY A 81 9.69 -9.09 -22.53
CA GLY A 81 9.22 -10.37 -23.03
C GLY A 81 9.93 -10.74 -24.34
N VAL A 82 9.18 -11.22 -25.32
CA VAL A 82 9.68 -11.49 -26.66
C VAL A 82 9.88 -10.18 -27.42
N ASP A 83 11.08 -9.96 -27.94
CA ASP A 83 11.47 -8.70 -28.59
C ASP A 83 10.52 -8.30 -29.73
N ASN A 84 9.86 -7.16 -29.58
CA ASN A 84 8.92 -6.61 -30.55
C ASN A 84 8.72 -5.10 -30.32
N LEU A 85 9.35 -4.28 -31.13
CA LEU A 85 9.28 -2.82 -31.03
C LEU A 85 7.89 -2.24 -31.40
N ASN A 86 7.04 -3.01 -32.06
CA ASN A 86 5.70 -2.60 -32.49
C ASN A 86 4.68 -3.70 -32.15
N ALA A 87 4.67 -4.10 -30.89
CA ALA A 87 3.72 -5.10 -30.43
C ALA A 87 2.28 -4.59 -30.52
N ALA A 88 1.35 -5.49 -30.88
CA ALA A 88 -0.05 -5.15 -30.89
C ALA A 88 -0.52 -4.80 -29.47
N VAL A 89 -1.19 -3.66 -29.32
CA VAL A 89 -1.77 -3.25 -28.04
C VAL A 89 -3.02 -4.09 -27.77
N PRO A 90 -3.05 -4.92 -26.72
CA PRO A 90 -4.23 -5.71 -26.40
C PRO A 90 -5.42 -4.81 -26.03
N PRO A 91 -6.68 -5.20 -26.34
CA PRO A 91 -7.86 -4.41 -25.99
C PRO A 91 -8.02 -4.14 -24.48
N ALA A 92 -7.47 -5.02 -23.64
CA ALA A 92 -7.46 -4.83 -22.18
C ALA A 92 -6.50 -3.73 -21.71
N LEU A 93 -5.51 -3.37 -22.52
CA LEU A 93 -4.56 -2.31 -22.22
C LEU A 93 -5.09 -0.97 -22.76
N ARG A 94 -5.90 -0.31 -21.96
CA ARG A 94 -6.58 0.94 -22.31
C ARG A 94 -5.64 2.13 -22.14
N ASN A 95 -5.90 3.20 -22.90
CA ASN A 95 -5.13 4.46 -22.88
C ASN A 95 -3.65 4.32 -23.29
N VAL A 96 -3.27 3.20 -23.90
CA VAL A 96 -1.95 2.98 -24.50
C VAL A 96 -2.10 2.94 -26.00
N GLU A 97 -1.31 3.75 -26.70
CA GLU A 97 -1.28 3.78 -28.18
C GLU A 97 -0.12 3.00 -28.77
N LYS A 98 0.97 2.86 -28.02
CA LYS A 98 2.19 2.16 -28.45
C LYS A 98 2.65 1.21 -27.36
N LEU A 99 2.89 -0.05 -27.75
CA LEU A 99 3.46 -1.07 -26.87
C LEU A 99 4.79 -1.54 -27.47
N ILE A 100 5.85 -1.35 -26.72
CA ILE A 100 7.21 -1.79 -27.04
C ILE A 100 7.53 -2.94 -26.09
N VAL A 101 7.93 -4.09 -26.61
CA VAL A 101 8.36 -5.24 -25.81
C VAL A 101 9.83 -5.50 -26.07
N ARG A 102 10.65 -5.52 -25.02
CA ARG A 102 12.09 -5.77 -25.11
C ARG A 102 12.46 -7.04 -24.33
N PRO A 103 13.58 -7.70 -24.67
CA PRO A 103 14.06 -8.82 -23.88
C PRO A 103 14.31 -8.42 -22.42
N TYR A 104 13.94 -9.31 -21.49
CA TYR A 104 14.32 -9.16 -20.10
C TYR A 104 15.69 -9.80 -19.85
N CYS A 105 16.61 -9.01 -19.37
CA CYS A 105 17.99 -9.41 -19.16
C CYS A 105 18.54 -8.74 -17.88
N GLN A 106 18.28 -9.33 -16.77
CA GLN A 106 18.97 -9.05 -15.50
C GLN A 106 19.92 -10.24 -15.20
N PRO A 107 21.03 -10.05 -14.56
CA PRO A 107 21.71 -8.85 -14.09
C PRO A 107 22.46 -8.14 -15.22
N PHE A 108 23.30 -7.17 -14.94
CA PHE A 108 24.15 -6.40 -15.86
C PHE A 108 23.51 -5.17 -16.50
N GLY A 109 22.34 -4.71 -16.03
CA GLY A 109 21.72 -3.48 -16.48
C GLY A 109 21.21 -3.50 -17.93
N CYS A 110 21.19 -4.66 -18.61
CA CYS A 110 20.73 -4.75 -20.00
C CYS A 110 19.27 -4.31 -20.15
N THR A 111 18.41 -4.69 -19.20
CA THR A 111 16.99 -4.31 -19.21
C THR A 111 16.82 -2.80 -19.11
N ASP A 112 17.55 -2.16 -18.19
CA ASP A 112 17.53 -0.71 -18.01
C ASP A 112 18.07 0.00 -19.24
N GLY A 113 19.14 -0.52 -19.85
CA GLY A 113 19.70 0.00 -21.10
C GLY A 113 18.69 -0.03 -22.26
N LEU A 114 18.00 -1.16 -22.45
CA LEU A 114 16.97 -1.31 -23.49
C LEU A 114 15.76 -0.41 -23.22
N THR A 115 15.35 -0.27 -21.96
CA THR A 115 14.29 0.65 -21.55
C THR A 115 14.67 2.09 -21.86
N ALA A 116 15.88 2.50 -21.47
CA ALA A 116 16.37 3.86 -21.70
C ALA A 116 16.51 4.18 -23.20
N GLU A 117 17.01 3.24 -24.00
CA GLU A 117 17.11 3.38 -25.47
C GLU A 117 15.75 3.75 -26.08
N ASN A 118 14.69 2.99 -25.75
CA ASN A 118 13.35 3.27 -26.26
C ASN A 118 12.73 4.54 -25.67
N LEU A 119 13.01 4.89 -24.41
CA LEU A 119 12.60 6.18 -23.85
C LEU A 119 13.25 7.33 -24.61
N VAL A 120 14.55 7.27 -24.87
CA VAL A 120 15.29 8.30 -25.60
C VAL A 120 14.73 8.46 -27.03
N GLU A 121 14.46 7.36 -27.73
CA GLU A 121 13.83 7.39 -29.05
C GLU A 121 12.47 8.10 -29.02
N GLU A 122 11.58 7.71 -28.09
CA GLU A 122 10.24 8.29 -27.97
C GLU A 122 10.28 9.77 -27.57
N LEU A 123 11.13 10.14 -26.62
CA LEU A 123 11.28 11.52 -26.15
C LEU A 123 11.78 12.44 -27.27
N ASN A 124 12.80 12.00 -28.02
CA ASN A 124 13.34 12.77 -29.14
C ASN A 124 12.34 12.85 -30.31
N ALA A 125 11.66 11.76 -30.65
CA ALA A 125 10.65 11.73 -31.71
C ALA A 125 9.48 12.70 -31.45
N ARG A 126 9.11 12.91 -30.18
CA ARG A 126 8.06 13.83 -29.76
C ARG A 126 8.56 15.23 -29.42
N GLY A 127 9.88 15.42 -29.38
CA GLY A 127 10.51 16.70 -29.02
C GLY A 127 10.35 17.07 -27.54
N PHE A 128 10.11 16.11 -26.67
CA PHE A 128 9.92 16.33 -25.22
C PHE A 128 11.24 16.68 -24.54
N LYS A 129 11.23 17.73 -23.74
CA LYS A 129 12.41 18.26 -23.04
C LYS A 129 12.20 18.41 -21.53
N ARG A 130 11.01 18.83 -21.10
CA ARG A 130 10.68 18.93 -19.68
C ARG A 130 9.96 17.68 -19.22
N ILE A 131 10.70 16.78 -18.54
CA ILE A 131 10.31 15.41 -18.27
C ILE A 131 10.06 15.26 -16.78
N GLY A 132 8.82 15.00 -16.39
CA GLY A 132 8.46 14.55 -15.04
C GLY A 132 8.90 13.10 -14.81
N VAL A 133 9.25 12.75 -13.60
CA VAL A 133 9.49 11.36 -13.19
C VAL A 133 8.66 11.09 -11.94
N ALA A 134 7.70 10.17 -12.05
CA ALA A 134 6.91 9.72 -10.91
C ALA A 134 7.72 8.70 -10.10
N PHE A 135 7.75 8.90 -8.77
CA PHE A 135 8.51 8.06 -7.83
C PHE A 135 9.97 7.87 -8.25
N LYS A 136 10.63 8.99 -8.50
CA LYS A 136 12.01 9.04 -8.98
C LYS A 136 12.98 8.18 -8.14
N GLN A 137 12.73 8.04 -6.84
CA GLN A 137 13.52 7.22 -5.93
C GLN A 137 13.43 5.70 -6.22
N LEU A 138 12.42 5.26 -6.97
CA LEU A 138 12.21 3.86 -7.36
C LEU A 138 12.71 3.56 -8.78
N MET A 139 13.06 4.59 -9.55
CA MET A 139 13.56 4.43 -10.90
C MET A 139 15.07 4.13 -10.90
N SER A 140 15.50 3.25 -11.81
CA SER A 140 16.92 2.96 -11.99
C SER A 140 17.71 4.23 -12.33
N ALA A 141 18.81 4.45 -11.61
CA ALA A 141 19.73 5.57 -11.90
C ALA A 141 20.31 5.46 -13.31
N ASP A 142 20.66 4.23 -13.75
CA ASP A 142 21.19 3.99 -15.10
C ASP A 142 20.21 4.42 -16.20
N THR A 143 18.92 4.11 -16.03
CA THR A 143 17.86 4.56 -16.95
C THR A 143 17.80 6.10 -17.03
N LEU A 144 17.83 6.78 -15.87
CA LEU A 144 17.76 8.25 -15.84
C LEU A 144 19.01 8.91 -16.43
N ASP A 145 20.18 8.37 -16.18
CA ASP A 145 21.43 8.91 -16.70
C ASP A 145 21.50 8.77 -18.23
N ARG A 146 21.10 7.61 -18.78
CA ARG A 146 21.00 7.41 -20.24
C ARG A 146 19.95 8.31 -20.88
N VAL A 147 18.84 8.60 -20.21
CA VAL A 147 17.86 9.58 -20.71
C VAL A 147 18.46 10.97 -20.76
N ARG A 148 19.21 11.40 -19.73
CA ARG A 148 19.91 12.69 -19.74
C ARG A 148 20.91 12.83 -20.85
N GLU A 149 21.69 11.77 -21.08
CA GLU A 149 22.71 11.72 -22.15
C GLU A 149 22.07 11.68 -23.55
N GLY A 150 21.00 10.90 -23.71
CA GLY A 150 20.37 10.66 -25.01
C GLY A 150 19.35 11.70 -25.45
N VAL A 151 18.90 12.60 -24.55
CA VAL A 151 17.95 13.69 -24.85
C VAL A 151 18.60 15.05 -24.60
N PRO A 152 19.33 15.62 -25.55
CA PRO A 152 20.08 16.87 -25.33
C PRO A 152 19.18 18.02 -24.87
N GLY A 153 19.59 18.69 -23.79
CA GLY A 153 18.86 19.83 -23.21
C GLY A 153 17.59 19.46 -22.47
N CYS A 154 17.39 18.21 -22.08
CA CYS A 154 16.26 17.83 -21.26
C CYS A 154 16.45 18.29 -19.79
N GLU A 155 15.33 18.60 -19.15
CA GLU A 155 15.18 18.85 -17.72
C GLU A 155 14.38 17.71 -17.09
N ILE A 156 14.94 17.03 -16.09
CA ILE A 156 14.24 15.97 -15.34
C ILE A 156 13.73 16.55 -14.02
N VAL A 157 12.42 16.54 -13.86
CA VAL A 157 11.71 17.10 -12.70
C VAL A 157 11.09 15.96 -11.88
N ASP A 158 11.22 16.01 -10.56
CA ASP A 158 10.53 15.08 -9.68
C ASP A 158 9.01 15.40 -9.65
N PHE A 159 8.21 14.46 -10.14
CA PHE A 159 6.74 14.56 -10.21
C PHE A 159 6.04 13.70 -9.13
N SER A 160 6.80 13.13 -8.21
CA SER A 160 6.30 12.14 -7.24
C SER A 160 5.22 12.72 -6.32
N LYS A 161 5.38 13.98 -5.88
CA LYS A 161 4.43 14.62 -4.98
C LYS A 161 3.05 14.82 -5.63
N GLN A 162 3.03 15.32 -6.86
CA GLN A 162 1.78 15.54 -7.63
C GLN A 162 1.09 14.19 -7.90
N PHE A 163 1.85 13.20 -8.34
CA PHE A 163 1.31 11.85 -8.58
C PHE A 163 0.75 11.21 -7.30
N SER A 164 1.45 11.41 -6.17
CA SER A 164 0.99 10.92 -4.87
C SER A 164 -0.36 11.52 -4.46
N TYR A 165 -0.58 12.84 -4.67
CA TYR A 165 -1.88 13.46 -4.39
C TYR A 165 -3.01 12.91 -5.26
N ILE A 166 -2.73 12.62 -6.54
CA ILE A 166 -3.71 12.02 -7.46
C ILE A 166 -4.13 10.64 -6.95
N LYS A 167 -3.18 9.80 -6.51
CA LYS A 167 -3.46 8.46 -5.97
C LYS A 167 -4.10 8.48 -4.59
N ALA A 168 -3.74 9.44 -3.74
CA ALA A 168 -4.18 9.49 -2.36
C ALA A 168 -5.69 9.70 -2.22
N VAL A 169 -6.30 10.54 -3.06
CA VAL A 169 -7.73 10.83 -3.07
C VAL A 169 -8.45 9.80 -3.91
N LYS A 170 -9.21 8.93 -3.26
CA LYS A 170 -9.86 7.78 -3.89
C LYS A 170 -11.13 8.18 -4.63
N SER A 171 -11.32 7.63 -5.83
CA SER A 171 -12.54 7.77 -6.61
C SER A 171 -13.69 6.91 -6.04
N ALA A 172 -14.90 7.11 -6.55
CA ALA A 172 -16.04 6.28 -6.18
C ALA A 172 -15.79 4.78 -6.48
N GLU A 173 -15.17 4.48 -7.62
CA GLU A 173 -14.85 3.10 -8.01
C GLU A 173 -13.74 2.50 -7.12
N GLU A 174 -12.73 3.29 -6.74
CA GLU A 174 -11.71 2.86 -5.79
C GLU A 174 -12.31 2.61 -4.39
N TRP A 175 -13.35 3.35 -4.00
CA TRP A 175 -14.09 3.08 -2.76
C TRP A 175 -14.87 1.75 -2.82
N GLU A 176 -15.45 1.38 -3.96
CA GLU A 176 -16.09 0.07 -4.11
C GLU A 176 -15.07 -1.08 -3.97
N LEU A 177 -13.86 -0.91 -4.51
CA LEU A 177 -12.76 -1.87 -4.35
C LEU A 177 -12.26 -1.90 -2.89
N THR A 178 -12.21 -0.74 -2.23
CA THR A 178 -11.86 -0.62 -0.81
C THR A 178 -12.85 -1.37 0.07
N ASP A 179 -14.16 -1.22 -0.16
CA ASP A 179 -15.21 -1.94 0.58
C ASP A 179 -15.05 -3.46 0.47
N ARG A 180 -14.67 -3.95 -0.72
CA ARG A 180 -14.36 -5.38 -0.93
C ARG A 180 -13.12 -5.81 -0.13
N CYS A 181 -12.10 -4.97 -0.09
CA CYS A 181 -10.89 -5.20 0.68
C CYS A 181 -11.20 -5.27 2.19
N ILE A 182 -11.95 -4.32 2.71
CA ILE A 182 -12.36 -4.28 4.13
C ILE A 182 -13.19 -5.53 4.51
N LEU A 183 -14.09 -5.96 3.63
CA LEU A 183 -14.86 -7.18 3.85
C LEU A 183 -13.96 -8.43 3.84
N ALA A 184 -12.96 -8.49 2.95
CA ALA A 184 -11.99 -9.58 2.92
C ALA A 184 -11.17 -9.64 4.22
N HIS A 185 -10.68 -8.50 4.70
CA HIS A 185 -9.96 -8.41 5.98
C HIS A 185 -10.81 -8.86 7.17
N LYS A 186 -12.08 -8.45 7.20
CA LYS A 186 -13.03 -8.95 8.22
C LYS A 186 -13.14 -10.47 8.18
N GLN A 187 -13.36 -11.06 7.00
CA GLN A 187 -13.51 -12.51 6.85
C GLN A 187 -12.24 -13.25 7.30
N LEU A 188 -11.05 -12.75 6.92
CA LEU A 188 -9.79 -13.33 7.36
C LEU A 188 -9.63 -13.26 8.88
N MET A 189 -9.88 -12.10 9.48
CA MET A 189 -9.73 -11.91 10.91
C MET A 189 -10.74 -12.73 11.71
N ASP A 190 -11.96 -12.93 11.20
CA ASP A 190 -12.97 -13.81 11.82
C ASP A 190 -12.54 -15.29 11.87
N MET A 191 -11.63 -15.71 10.98
CA MET A 191 -11.08 -17.08 10.96
C MET A 191 -9.93 -17.29 11.94
N VAL A 192 -9.20 -16.22 12.30
CA VAL A 192 -8.00 -16.28 13.15
C VAL A 192 -8.23 -16.98 14.50
N PRO A 193 -9.34 -16.74 15.24
CA PRO A 193 -9.62 -17.46 16.50
C PRO A 193 -9.62 -18.98 16.36
N ALA A 194 -10.01 -19.50 15.20
CA ALA A 194 -10.00 -20.95 14.94
C ALA A 194 -8.58 -21.49 14.62
N MET A 195 -7.67 -20.64 14.17
CA MET A 195 -6.29 -20.99 13.82
C MET A 195 -5.39 -21.02 15.07
N ILE A 196 -5.66 -20.18 16.07
CA ILE A 196 -4.85 -20.10 17.29
C ILE A 196 -5.23 -21.24 18.25
N ARG A 197 -4.24 -22.08 18.60
CA ARG A 197 -4.38 -23.19 19.55
C ARG A 197 -3.08 -23.39 20.33
N PRO A 198 -3.14 -23.79 21.62
CA PRO A 198 -1.96 -24.22 22.34
C PRO A 198 -1.22 -25.32 21.59
N GLY A 199 0.09 -25.22 21.50
CA GLY A 199 0.95 -26.18 20.82
C GLY A 199 1.23 -25.88 19.36
N ARG A 200 0.46 -25.03 18.70
CA ARG A 200 0.76 -24.57 17.33
C ARG A 200 1.93 -23.56 17.30
N MET A 201 2.59 -23.50 16.17
CA MET A 201 3.65 -22.54 15.92
C MET A 201 3.08 -21.27 15.27
N GLU A 202 3.71 -20.14 15.51
CA GLU A 202 3.30 -18.85 14.89
C GLU A 202 3.27 -18.94 13.36
N TYR A 203 4.27 -19.56 12.72
CA TYR A 203 4.33 -19.71 11.27
C TYR A 203 3.20 -20.58 10.70
N GLU A 204 2.63 -21.51 11.48
CA GLU A 204 1.47 -22.30 11.03
C GLU A 204 0.21 -21.45 10.92
N ILE A 205 0.04 -20.49 11.83
CA ILE A 205 -1.07 -19.53 11.77
C ILE A 205 -0.88 -18.58 10.58
N LEU A 206 0.34 -18.09 10.38
CA LEU A 206 0.69 -17.25 9.24
C LEU A 206 0.34 -17.96 7.93
N ALA A 207 0.79 -19.22 7.76
CA ALA A 207 0.51 -20.03 6.56
C ALA A 207 -0.99 -20.25 6.33
N ASP A 208 -1.78 -20.48 7.40
CA ASP A 208 -3.23 -20.62 7.29
C ASP A 208 -3.90 -19.34 6.80
N ILE A 209 -3.45 -18.17 7.28
CA ILE A 209 -3.98 -16.86 6.85
C ILE A 209 -3.61 -16.61 5.39
N GLU A 210 -2.37 -16.87 4.98
CA GLU A 210 -1.94 -16.75 3.58
C GLU A 210 -2.79 -17.65 2.66
N HIS A 211 -3.00 -18.89 3.06
CA HIS A 211 -3.85 -19.83 2.33
C HIS A 211 -5.29 -19.32 2.22
N ALA A 212 -5.88 -18.90 3.35
CA ALA A 212 -7.23 -18.35 3.37
C ALA A 212 -7.36 -17.10 2.48
N SER A 213 -6.35 -16.21 2.48
CA SER A 213 -6.32 -15.01 1.64
C SER A 213 -6.46 -15.34 0.16
N ARG A 214 -5.84 -16.43 -0.31
CA ARG A 214 -5.97 -16.87 -1.71
C ARG A 214 -7.36 -17.37 -2.05
N TYR A 215 -8.04 -18.00 -1.09
CA TYR A 215 -9.40 -18.51 -1.30
C TYR A 215 -10.46 -17.41 -1.35
N ILE A 216 -10.30 -16.34 -0.58
CA ILE A 216 -11.19 -15.19 -0.62
C ILE A 216 -10.84 -14.17 -1.71
N ALA A 217 -10.03 -14.60 -2.69
CA ALA A 217 -9.66 -13.83 -3.87
C ALA A 217 -8.86 -12.55 -3.60
N CYS A 218 -8.07 -12.49 -2.53
CA CYS A 218 -7.06 -11.46 -2.40
C CYS A 218 -6.07 -11.54 -3.57
N ASP A 219 -5.78 -10.41 -4.19
CA ASP A 219 -4.92 -10.36 -5.38
C ASP A 219 -3.47 -10.61 -5.00
N TRP A 220 -3.00 -9.97 -3.93
CA TRP A 220 -1.63 -10.05 -3.47
C TRP A 220 -1.53 -10.10 -1.95
N ILE A 221 -0.60 -10.89 -1.44
CA ILE A 221 -0.25 -10.92 -0.02
C ILE A 221 0.89 -9.93 0.16
N GLY A 222 0.63 -8.85 0.91
CA GLY A 222 1.63 -7.84 1.23
C GLY A 222 2.45 -8.29 2.44
N ASN A 223 1.87 -8.13 3.61
CA ASN A 223 2.50 -8.46 4.87
C ASN A 223 1.48 -9.12 5.81
N ILE A 224 1.79 -10.28 6.35
CA ILE A 224 1.04 -10.92 7.42
C ILE A 224 2.01 -11.16 8.56
N ALA A 225 1.72 -10.61 9.72
CA ALA A 225 2.56 -10.75 10.89
C ALA A 225 1.81 -11.49 12.01
N VAL A 226 2.49 -12.44 12.63
CA VAL A 226 2.01 -13.17 13.80
C VAL A 226 3.13 -13.16 14.84
N GLY A 227 2.85 -12.56 16.00
CA GLY A 227 3.78 -12.56 17.12
C GLY A 227 3.07 -12.98 18.40
N SER A 228 3.72 -13.75 19.24
CA SER A 228 3.17 -14.21 20.51
C SER A 228 4.17 -14.06 21.66
N ALA A 229 3.66 -13.85 22.85
CA ALA A 229 4.46 -13.84 24.07
C ALA A 229 3.61 -14.12 25.30
N PRO A 230 4.21 -14.66 26.38
CA PRO A 230 3.54 -14.78 27.66
C PRO A 230 3.03 -13.42 28.13
N ASN A 231 1.74 -13.33 28.44
CA ASN A 231 1.12 -12.10 28.92
C ASN A 231 1.30 -10.87 28.01
N GLY A 232 1.66 -11.06 26.73
CA GLY A 232 1.92 -9.96 25.78
C GLY A 232 3.23 -9.23 25.99
N ALA A 233 4.13 -9.75 26.82
CA ALA A 233 5.45 -9.15 27.07
C ALA A 233 6.48 -9.71 26.09
N GLY A 234 7.15 -8.82 25.33
CA GLY A 234 8.25 -9.20 24.42
C GLY A 234 7.80 -9.72 23.05
N ILE A 235 6.59 -9.36 22.60
CA ILE A 235 6.15 -9.70 21.24
C ILE A 235 7.11 -9.08 20.22
N ASP A 236 7.75 -9.93 19.41
CA ASP A 236 8.55 -9.52 18.25
C ASP A 236 7.70 -9.64 16.98
N PHE A 237 7.03 -8.54 16.64
CA PHE A 237 5.96 -8.52 15.66
C PHE A 237 6.44 -8.38 14.20
N PHE A 238 7.61 -7.75 13.98
CA PHE A 238 8.05 -7.40 12.63
C PHE A 238 9.05 -8.38 12.01
N GLN A 239 9.35 -9.46 12.66
CA GLN A 239 10.34 -10.42 12.19
C GLN A 239 9.68 -11.74 11.80
N ASN A 240 8.84 -11.72 10.76
CA ASN A 240 8.09 -12.90 10.28
C ASN A 240 8.97 -14.13 10.05
N TYR A 241 10.23 -13.97 9.64
CA TYR A 241 11.16 -15.10 9.50
C TYR A 241 11.57 -15.73 10.85
N LYS A 242 11.25 -15.07 11.97
CA LYS A 242 11.43 -15.59 13.33
C LYS A 242 10.12 -16.05 13.98
N ALA A 243 9.02 -16.02 13.26
CA ALA A 243 7.70 -16.46 13.73
C ALA A 243 7.69 -17.99 13.91
N ASN A 244 8.47 -18.49 14.83
CA ASN A 244 8.66 -19.91 15.10
C ASN A 244 8.45 -20.29 16.58
N ARG A 245 7.87 -19.37 17.37
CA ARG A 245 7.52 -19.66 18.75
C ARG A 245 6.31 -20.61 18.81
N ARG A 246 6.34 -21.54 19.78
CA ARG A 246 5.19 -22.39 20.11
C ARG A 246 4.24 -21.62 21.02
N ILE A 247 2.98 -21.57 20.65
CA ILE A 247 1.93 -20.90 21.43
C ILE A 247 1.55 -21.77 22.62
N GLU A 248 1.44 -21.16 23.78
CA GLU A 248 1.11 -21.78 25.06
C GLU A 248 -0.07 -21.12 25.74
N MET A 249 -0.66 -21.80 26.73
CA MET A 249 -1.69 -21.18 27.59
C MET A 249 -1.09 -19.98 28.33
N GLY A 250 -1.85 -18.88 28.40
CA GLY A 250 -1.40 -17.62 29.01
C GLY A 250 -0.71 -16.68 28.02
N ASP A 251 -0.49 -17.09 26.76
CA ASP A 251 0.05 -16.20 25.74
C ASP A 251 -0.97 -15.19 25.25
N CYS A 252 -0.48 -14.02 24.86
CA CYS A 252 -1.15 -13.11 23.95
C CYS A 252 -0.53 -13.25 22.54
N VAL A 253 -1.39 -13.36 21.54
CA VAL A 253 -1.00 -13.47 20.13
C VAL A 253 -1.51 -12.24 19.40
N THR A 254 -0.64 -11.47 18.78
CA THR A 254 -1.01 -10.34 17.91
C THR A 254 -0.89 -10.78 16.45
N VAL A 255 -1.95 -10.52 15.70
CA VAL A 255 -2.01 -10.84 14.27
C VAL A 255 -2.30 -9.55 13.50
N MET A 256 -1.49 -9.29 12.48
CA MET A 256 -1.71 -8.25 11.48
C MET A 256 -1.91 -8.90 10.13
N ILE A 257 -2.87 -8.40 9.38
CA ILE A 257 -3.16 -8.81 8.01
C ILE A 257 -3.13 -7.56 7.15
N GLU A 258 -2.17 -7.48 6.26
CA GLU A 258 -2.01 -6.40 5.30
C GLU A 258 -1.87 -7.00 3.90
N VAL A 259 -3.00 -7.15 3.23
CA VAL A 259 -3.11 -7.80 1.92
C VAL A 259 -3.91 -6.93 0.97
N SER A 260 -3.67 -7.07 -0.33
CA SER A 260 -4.55 -6.44 -1.30
C SER A 260 -5.82 -7.29 -1.45
N GLY A 261 -6.96 -6.63 -1.30
CA GLY A 261 -8.26 -7.25 -1.47
C GLY A 261 -8.58 -7.57 -2.93
N PRO A 262 -9.77 -8.14 -3.19
CA PRO A 262 -10.24 -8.37 -4.55
C PRO A 262 -10.34 -7.06 -5.35
N GLY A 263 -9.57 -6.97 -6.44
CA GLY A 263 -9.44 -5.76 -7.25
C GLY A 263 -8.19 -4.90 -6.94
N GLY A 264 -7.39 -5.32 -5.95
CA GLY A 264 -6.01 -4.87 -5.79
C GLY A 264 -5.76 -3.72 -4.80
N ILE A 265 -6.79 -3.14 -4.19
CA ILE A 265 -6.60 -2.14 -3.13
C ILE A 265 -6.14 -2.84 -1.86
N TYR A 266 -5.08 -2.32 -1.23
CA TYR A 266 -4.59 -2.79 0.05
C TYR A 266 -5.44 -2.27 1.21
N GLY A 267 -5.52 -3.08 2.24
CA GLY A 267 -6.03 -2.74 3.56
C GLY A 267 -5.14 -3.34 4.63
N GLU A 268 -5.31 -2.89 5.87
CA GLU A 268 -4.54 -3.35 7.01
C GLU A 268 -5.41 -3.46 8.26
N LEU A 269 -5.27 -4.55 8.99
CA LEU A 269 -6.02 -4.85 10.18
C LEU A 269 -5.16 -5.61 11.18
N ALA A 270 -5.01 -5.12 12.42
CA ALA A 270 -4.32 -5.85 13.48
C ALA A 270 -5.20 -6.02 14.71
N ARG A 271 -5.19 -7.23 15.28
CA ARG A 271 -5.92 -7.59 16.52
C ARG A 271 -5.07 -8.50 17.40
N SER A 272 -5.41 -8.47 18.70
CA SER A 272 -4.78 -9.32 19.71
C SER A 272 -5.74 -10.35 20.29
N PHE A 273 -5.23 -11.54 20.55
CA PHE A 273 -5.92 -12.71 21.07
C PHE A 273 -5.17 -13.21 22.28
N CYS A 274 -5.84 -13.49 23.40
CA CYS A 274 -5.20 -14.03 24.60
C CYS A 274 -5.75 -15.42 24.92
N LEU A 275 -4.85 -16.35 25.20
CA LEU A 275 -5.19 -17.72 25.62
C LEU A 275 -5.41 -17.75 27.13
N GLY A 276 -6.53 -17.26 27.57
CA GLY A 276 -6.88 -16.94 28.95
C GLY A 276 -7.03 -15.44 29.18
N GLU A 277 -7.19 -15.02 30.41
CA GLU A 277 -7.36 -13.60 30.76
C GLU A 277 -6.10 -12.80 30.41
N PRO A 278 -6.24 -11.64 29.74
CA PRO A 278 -5.10 -10.81 29.41
C PRO A 278 -4.44 -10.20 30.66
N ASP A 279 -3.12 -10.05 30.62
CA ASP A 279 -2.41 -9.28 31.63
C ASP A 279 -2.99 -7.85 31.72
N PRO A 280 -3.28 -7.32 32.93
CA PRO A 280 -3.85 -5.98 33.08
C PRO A 280 -2.99 -4.86 32.46
N LYS A 281 -1.66 -4.99 32.42
CA LYS A 281 -0.75 -4.01 31.81
C LYS A 281 -0.89 -4.06 30.28
N PHE A 282 -0.94 -5.25 29.70
CA PHE A 282 -1.18 -5.43 28.28
C PHE A 282 -2.56 -4.90 27.86
N ALA A 283 -3.61 -5.27 28.60
CA ALA A 283 -4.97 -4.80 28.33
C ALA A 283 -5.07 -3.27 28.39
N LYS A 284 -4.40 -2.64 29.38
CA LYS A 284 -4.33 -1.19 29.48
C LYS A 284 -3.60 -0.57 28.27
N LEU A 285 -2.45 -1.13 27.88
CA LEU A 285 -1.67 -0.62 26.76
C LEU A 285 -2.43 -0.74 25.43
N TYR A 286 -3.15 -1.86 25.23
CA TYR A 286 -4.00 -2.05 24.04
C TYR A 286 -5.16 -1.04 24.00
N LYS A 287 -5.77 -0.75 25.14
CA LYS A 287 -6.80 0.29 25.25
C LYS A 287 -6.23 1.66 24.87
N GLU A 288 -5.04 2.01 25.35
CA GLU A 288 -4.37 3.27 25.03
C GLU A 288 -3.98 3.33 23.52
N ALA A 289 -3.57 2.22 22.90
CA ALA A 289 -3.33 2.16 21.46
C ALA A 289 -4.60 2.49 20.67
N ARG A 290 -5.74 1.94 21.06
CA ARG A 290 -7.03 2.27 20.45
C ARG A 290 -7.43 3.73 20.70
N GLU A 291 -7.23 4.25 21.89
CA GLU A 291 -7.58 5.64 22.25
C GLU A 291 -6.78 6.63 21.39
N VAL A 292 -5.46 6.45 21.26
CA VAL A 292 -4.65 7.34 20.44
C VAL A 292 -4.89 7.16 18.95
N GLN A 293 -5.25 5.97 18.48
CA GLN A 293 -5.70 5.73 17.10
C GLN A 293 -6.91 6.62 16.77
N HIS A 294 -7.94 6.62 17.63
CA HIS A 294 -9.13 7.44 17.44
C HIS A 294 -8.82 8.94 17.57
N LEU A 295 -7.97 9.33 18.52
CA LEU A 295 -7.53 10.72 18.67
C LEU A 295 -6.89 11.25 17.38
N VAL A 296 -6.02 10.46 16.77
CA VAL A 296 -5.39 10.81 15.47
C VAL A 296 -6.43 10.81 14.35
N ALA A 297 -7.32 9.81 14.29
CA ALA A 297 -8.37 9.72 13.28
C ALA A 297 -9.33 10.92 13.33
N ASP A 298 -9.78 11.34 14.51
CA ASP A 298 -10.66 12.51 14.68
C ASP A 298 -10.00 13.82 14.24
N ALA A 299 -8.67 13.91 14.36
CA ALA A 299 -7.88 15.04 13.90
C ALA A 299 -7.59 15.01 12.39
N CYS A 300 -7.74 13.89 11.69
CA CYS A 300 -7.52 13.76 10.25
C CYS A 300 -8.60 14.47 9.44
N LYS A 301 -8.46 15.78 9.25
CA LYS A 301 -9.39 16.64 8.49
C LYS A 301 -8.66 17.27 7.31
N PRO A 302 -9.38 17.67 6.25
CA PRO A 302 -8.78 18.41 5.15
C PRO A 302 -7.99 19.63 5.63
N GLY A 303 -6.78 19.82 5.11
CA GLY A 303 -5.85 20.88 5.47
C GLY A 303 -4.94 20.59 6.67
N VAL A 304 -5.23 19.58 7.48
CA VAL A 304 -4.33 19.15 8.56
C VAL A 304 -3.14 18.41 7.94
N THR A 305 -1.93 18.75 8.37
CA THR A 305 -0.72 18.09 7.90
C THR A 305 -0.44 16.80 8.69
N ARG A 306 0.22 15.86 8.05
CA ARG A 306 0.69 14.64 8.72
C ARG A 306 1.66 14.90 9.85
N ARG A 307 2.41 16.02 9.81
CA ARG A 307 3.29 16.45 10.90
C ARG A 307 2.48 16.80 12.15
N GLU A 308 1.41 17.57 12.01
CA GLU A 308 0.50 17.91 13.12
C GLU A 308 -0.12 16.65 13.75
N LEU A 309 -0.50 15.67 12.92
CA LEU A 309 -1.01 14.39 13.43
C LEU A 309 0.06 13.57 14.17
N ASN A 310 1.30 13.59 13.70
CA ASN A 310 2.41 12.94 14.38
C ASN A 310 2.76 13.65 15.71
N GLU A 311 2.69 14.96 15.76
CA GLU A 311 2.89 15.75 16.99
C GLU A 311 1.79 15.47 18.01
N LEU A 312 0.55 15.33 17.57
CA LEU A 312 -0.58 14.92 18.42
C LEU A 312 -0.33 13.54 19.06
N TYR A 313 0.11 12.56 18.27
CA TYR A 313 0.49 11.24 18.77
C TYR A 313 1.63 11.33 19.79
N ASN A 314 2.70 12.07 19.50
CA ASN A 314 3.85 12.22 20.39
C ASN A 314 3.47 12.88 21.73
N LYS A 315 2.57 13.86 21.68
CA LYS A 315 2.03 14.50 22.89
C LYS A 315 1.28 13.49 23.76
N TYR A 316 0.37 12.72 23.15
CA TYR A 316 -0.37 11.67 23.87
C TYR A 316 0.60 10.65 24.50
N ALA A 317 1.59 10.19 23.75
CA ALA A 317 2.57 9.23 24.22
C ALA A 317 3.35 9.77 25.45
N ALA A 318 3.80 11.03 25.40
CA ALA A 318 4.50 11.67 26.51
C ALA A 318 3.62 11.79 27.77
N GLU A 319 2.34 12.17 27.62
CA GLU A 319 1.40 12.30 28.74
C GLU A 319 1.09 10.94 29.42
N HIS A 320 1.23 9.82 28.68
CA HIS A 320 0.94 8.47 29.17
C HIS A 320 2.20 7.66 29.53
N GLY A 321 3.39 8.28 29.49
CA GLY A 321 4.66 7.60 29.77
C GLY A 321 4.99 6.49 28.77
N ILE A 322 4.56 6.66 27.51
CA ILE A 322 4.82 5.75 26.40
C ILE A 322 6.01 6.29 25.61
N VAL A 323 6.94 5.41 25.28
CA VAL A 323 8.06 5.76 24.41
C VAL A 323 7.66 5.43 22.95
N PRO A 324 7.52 6.44 22.07
CA PRO A 324 7.30 6.17 20.65
C PRO A 324 8.45 5.34 20.09
N ASN A 325 8.15 4.34 19.29
CA ASN A 325 9.20 3.47 18.69
C ASN A 325 9.92 4.11 17.49
N GLY A 326 9.61 5.38 17.18
CA GLY A 326 10.22 6.14 16.08
C GLY A 326 9.66 5.79 14.70
N ARG A 327 8.65 4.92 14.62
CA ARG A 327 7.93 4.59 13.37
C ARG A 327 6.81 5.59 13.11
N PHE A 328 6.26 5.55 11.92
CA PHE A 328 5.09 6.32 11.55
C PHE A 328 3.83 5.77 12.24
N VAL A 329 2.85 6.66 12.48
CA VAL A 329 1.60 6.34 13.20
C VAL A 329 0.56 5.72 12.27
N GLY A 330 0.71 5.93 10.96
CA GLY A 330 -0.17 5.45 9.93
C GLY A 330 0.24 5.95 8.56
N HIS A 331 -0.41 5.46 7.53
CA HIS A 331 -0.13 5.83 6.13
C HIS A 331 -1.37 5.65 5.25
N SER A 332 -1.34 6.26 4.07
CA SER A 332 -2.32 5.96 3.04
C SER A 332 -2.06 4.57 2.42
N GLN A 333 -3.11 4.00 1.88
CA GLN A 333 -3.08 2.76 1.12
C GLN A 333 -3.86 2.92 -0.19
N GLY A 334 -3.59 2.03 -1.13
CA GLY A 334 -4.25 1.98 -2.41
C GLY A 334 -3.79 0.75 -3.18
N TYR A 335 -3.33 0.90 -4.40
CA TYR A 335 -2.70 -0.19 -5.14
C TYR A 335 -1.30 -0.51 -4.61
N ASP A 336 -0.70 0.38 -3.84
CA ASP A 336 0.49 0.10 -3.04
C ASP A 336 0.10 -0.21 -1.59
N MET A 337 0.88 -1.08 -0.97
CA MET A 337 0.73 -1.43 0.44
C MET A 337 0.87 -0.17 1.31
N MET A 338 1.79 0.72 0.95
CA MET A 338 1.99 2.00 1.60
C MET A 338 2.06 3.11 0.55
N GLU A 339 1.17 4.08 0.65
CA GLU A 339 1.13 5.29 -0.17
C GLU A 339 1.31 6.55 0.70
N ALA A 340 1.65 7.66 0.07
CA ALA A 340 1.57 8.96 0.74
C ALA A 340 0.09 9.41 0.90
N PRO A 341 -0.28 10.13 1.98
CA PRO A 341 0.57 10.59 3.06
C PRO A 341 0.98 9.50 4.05
N VAL A 342 2.18 9.64 4.64
CA VAL A 342 2.63 8.84 5.78
C VAL A 342 2.64 9.75 7.01
N ILE A 343 1.92 9.42 8.07
CA ILE A 343 1.83 10.21 9.30
C ILE A 343 3.17 10.13 10.06
N SER A 344 4.05 11.07 9.77
CA SER A 344 5.44 11.10 10.23
C SER A 344 5.95 12.55 10.29
N PRO A 345 7.10 12.83 10.96
CA PRO A 345 7.64 14.19 11.04
C PRO A 345 8.34 14.69 9.77
N PHE A 346 8.52 13.83 8.73
CA PHE A 346 9.51 14.08 7.68
C PHE A 346 9.04 14.92 6.50
N GLU A 347 7.75 15.00 6.21
CA GLU A 347 7.25 15.77 5.07
C GLU A 347 5.91 16.46 5.39
N ASP A 348 5.59 17.52 4.67
CA ASP A 348 4.34 18.25 4.78
C ASP A 348 3.43 17.91 3.59
N MET A 349 2.53 16.95 3.79
CA MET A 349 1.43 16.66 2.90
C MET A 349 0.14 16.83 3.69
N GLU A 350 -0.76 17.66 3.19
CA GLU A 350 -2.06 17.91 3.81
C GLU A 350 -3.03 16.75 3.56
N MET A 351 -3.83 16.45 4.56
CA MET A 351 -4.97 15.54 4.41
C MET A 351 -6.02 16.18 3.48
N ARG A 352 -6.65 15.33 2.69
CA ARG A 352 -7.80 15.70 1.83
C ARG A 352 -8.93 14.72 2.07
N GLU A 353 -10.16 15.18 1.82
CA GLU A 353 -11.33 14.31 1.82
C GLU A 353 -11.12 13.15 0.85
N ASP A 354 -11.66 11.99 1.16
CA ASP A 354 -11.55 10.74 0.40
C ASP A 354 -10.15 10.10 0.33
N MET A 355 -9.25 10.46 1.24
CA MET A 355 -8.04 9.67 1.46
C MET A 355 -8.35 8.42 2.28
N LEU A 356 -7.77 7.28 1.86
CA LEU A 356 -7.77 6.01 2.60
C LEU A 356 -6.53 5.96 3.49
N LEU A 357 -6.70 5.74 4.79
CA LEU A 357 -5.60 5.64 5.75
C LEU A 357 -5.66 4.31 6.50
N ALA A 358 -4.50 3.69 6.73
CA ALA A 358 -4.28 2.75 7.82
C ALA A 358 -3.70 3.54 9.00
N ILE A 359 -4.33 3.49 10.16
CA ILE A 359 -3.85 4.15 11.38
C ILE A 359 -3.55 3.05 12.41
N HIS A 360 -2.27 2.93 12.81
CA HIS A 360 -1.76 1.82 13.60
C HIS A 360 -0.69 2.26 14.60
N PRO A 361 -1.06 3.05 15.62
CA PRO A 361 -0.09 3.41 16.66
C PRO A 361 0.41 2.15 17.37
N GLU A 362 1.73 2.05 17.44
CA GLU A 362 2.45 0.97 18.11
C GLU A 362 2.95 1.49 19.44
N LEU A 363 2.52 0.88 20.52
CA LEU A 363 2.87 1.31 21.86
C LEU A 363 3.72 0.27 22.56
N VAL A 364 4.79 0.74 23.20
CA VAL A 364 5.66 -0.10 24.04
C VAL A 364 5.78 0.51 25.42
N ARG A 365 5.51 -0.29 26.45
CA ARG A 365 5.69 0.08 27.87
C ARG A 365 5.88 -1.15 28.73
N ASP A 366 6.87 -1.09 29.65
CA ASP A 366 7.20 -2.17 30.58
C ASP A 366 7.40 -3.55 29.91
N GLY A 367 7.98 -3.55 28.70
CA GLY A 367 8.20 -4.77 27.91
C GLY A 367 6.96 -5.30 27.18
N HIS A 368 5.79 -4.70 27.34
CA HIS A 368 4.61 -5.05 26.55
C HIS A 368 4.57 -4.25 25.24
N PHE A 369 4.09 -4.89 24.20
CA PHE A 369 3.83 -4.29 22.89
C PHE A 369 2.32 -4.40 22.57
N ALA A 370 1.70 -3.32 22.16
CA ALA A 370 0.31 -3.31 21.73
C ALA A 370 0.15 -2.49 20.45
N ILE A 371 -0.68 -2.99 19.55
CA ILE A 371 -1.10 -2.33 18.33
C ILE A 371 -2.59 -2.55 18.12
N CYS A 372 -3.30 -1.48 17.72
CA CYS A 372 -4.62 -1.55 17.13
C CYS A 372 -4.54 -0.89 15.76
N CYS A 373 -4.73 -1.67 14.69
CA CYS A 373 -4.66 -1.18 13.32
C CYS A 373 -6.00 -1.30 12.63
N ASP A 374 -6.41 -0.25 11.93
CA ASP A 374 -7.65 -0.20 11.18
C ASP A 374 -7.54 0.74 9.98
N ASN A 375 -8.39 0.51 8.97
CA ASN A 375 -8.57 1.42 7.87
C ASN A 375 -9.63 2.49 8.16
N PHE A 376 -9.35 3.70 7.67
CA PHE A 376 -10.19 4.89 7.86
C PHE A 376 -10.34 5.65 6.53
N ARG A 377 -11.48 6.31 6.35
CA ARG A 377 -11.74 7.27 5.27
C ARG A 377 -11.74 8.68 5.81
N VAL A 378 -10.91 9.56 5.28
CA VAL A 378 -10.90 10.98 5.64
C VAL A 378 -12.19 11.64 5.16
N THR A 379 -12.86 12.35 6.06
CA THR A 379 -14.06 13.13 5.80
C THR A 379 -13.85 14.57 6.27
N LYS A 380 -14.83 15.45 6.04
CA LYS A 380 -14.78 16.85 6.49
C LYS A 380 -14.61 17.00 8.00
N ASP A 381 -15.10 16.04 8.78
CA ASP A 381 -15.19 16.14 10.24
C ASP A 381 -14.16 15.27 10.98
N GLY A 382 -13.29 14.57 10.25
CA GLY A 382 -12.33 13.58 10.77
C GLY A 382 -12.33 12.32 9.92
N ALA A 383 -11.46 11.37 10.22
CA ALA A 383 -11.42 10.09 9.52
C ALA A 383 -12.39 9.08 10.16
N LYS A 384 -13.23 8.47 9.34
CA LYS A 384 -14.23 7.46 9.77
C LYS A 384 -13.66 6.07 9.66
N LEU A 385 -13.84 5.27 10.73
CA LEU A 385 -13.48 3.88 10.79
C LEU A 385 -14.24 3.08 9.70
N LEU A 386 -13.52 2.26 8.95
CA LEU A 386 -14.04 1.36 7.92
C LEU A 386 -14.04 -0.10 8.39
N SER A 387 -13.06 -0.49 9.20
CA SER A 387 -12.92 -1.86 9.67
C SER A 387 -14.16 -2.30 10.46
N MET A 388 -14.61 -3.52 10.16
CA MET A 388 -15.84 -4.09 10.76
C MET A 388 -15.54 -5.07 11.90
N THR A 389 -14.28 -5.32 12.20
CA THR A 389 -13.84 -6.21 13.28
C THR A 389 -13.78 -5.41 14.60
N PRO A 390 -14.35 -5.93 15.70
CA PRO A 390 -14.28 -5.25 16.99
C PRO A 390 -12.84 -4.91 17.41
N GLN A 391 -12.68 -3.74 18.00
CA GLN A 391 -11.37 -3.23 18.47
C GLN A 391 -11.11 -3.67 19.93
N GLU A 392 -11.24 -4.96 20.21
CA GLU A 392 -11.13 -5.53 21.54
C GLU A 392 -10.16 -6.72 21.52
N ILE A 393 -9.53 -6.98 22.66
CA ILE A 393 -8.77 -8.22 22.85
C ILE A 393 -9.74 -9.38 22.89
N THR A 394 -9.54 -10.36 22.03
CA THR A 394 -10.35 -11.58 22.05
C THR A 394 -9.77 -12.60 23.02
N VAL A 395 -10.55 -12.99 24.02
CA VAL A 395 -10.18 -14.05 24.98
C VAL A 395 -10.59 -15.40 24.42
N LEU A 396 -9.60 -16.26 24.18
CA LEU A 396 -9.79 -17.63 23.71
C LEU A 396 -9.89 -18.59 24.89
N LYS A 397 -10.91 -19.45 24.86
CA LYS A 397 -11.15 -20.50 25.89
C LYS A 397 -10.93 -21.87 25.27
N PHE A 398 -10.16 -22.71 25.94
CA PHE A 398 -9.80 -24.05 25.53
C PHE A 398 -10.13 -25.08 26.61
#